data_a5e5fa295f46103ddb540c06da080fd8
#
_entry.id   a5e5fa295f46103ddb540c06da080fd8
#
_cell.length_a   1.000
_cell.length_b   1.000
_cell.length_c   1.000
_cell.angle_alpha   90.00
_cell.angle_beta   90.00
_cell.angle_gamma   90.00
#
_symmetry.space_group_name_H-M   'P 1'
#
loop_
_entity.id
_entity.type
_entity.pdbx_description
1 polymer ?
#
loop_
_entity_poly.entity_id
_entity_poly.type
_entity_poly.pdbx_seq_one_letter_code
_entity_poly.pdbx_strand_id
1 'polypeptide(L)'
;MTVLLVVLGALVGAPARYVVDKAVTARLSSGFPWGTLVVNLSGCLLLGLLSGAALSPGVLALLGTGFCGAYTTYSSFGYEAVSRAERAQRWAAMRYVLVSVVAGVALAGAGYALTS
;
A
#
# COMPACT_ATOMS: atom_id res chain seq x y z
N MET A 1 -0.63 22.68 11.31
CA MET A 1 -0.75 21.43 12.09
C MET A 1 -0.93 20.19 11.21
N THR A 2 -1.83 20.25 10.23
CA THR A 2 -2.07 19.10 9.33
C THR A 2 -0.80 18.68 8.59
N VAL A 3 -0.05 19.63 8.03
CA VAL A 3 1.19 19.31 7.31
C VAL A 3 2.19 18.60 8.24
N LEU A 4 2.30 19.08 9.48
CA LEU A 4 3.20 18.46 10.45
C LEU A 4 2.78 17.02 10.76
N LEU A 5 1.48 16.77 10.93
CA LEU A 5 0.98 15.42 11.20
C LEU A 5 1.23 14.49 10.00
N VAL A 6 1.04 14.97 8.79
CA VAL A 6 1.31 14.20 7.57
C VAL A 6 2.80 13.84 7.49
N VAL A 7 3.68 14.80 7.78
CA VAL A 7 5.13 14.57 7.75
C VAL A 7 5.54 13.54 8.82
N LEU A 8 5.01 13.68 10.03
CA LEU A 8 5.31 12.72 11.10
C LEU A 8 4.86 11.30 10.75
N GLY A 9 3.65 11.16 10.17
CA GLY A 9 3.17 9.87 9.71
C GLY A 9 4.05 9.29 8.62
N ALA A 10 4.48 10.12 7.68
CA ALA A 10 5.34 9.70 6.58
C ALA A 10 6.73 9.26 7.07
N LEU A 11 7.26 9.91 8.10
CA LEU A 11 8.55 9.53 8.67
C LEU A 11 8.55 8.10 9.25
N VAL A 12 7.41 7.61 9.66
CA VAL A 12 7.25 6.23 10.12
C VAL A 12 6.84 5.31 8.98
N GLY A 13 5.95 5.78 8.10
CA GLY A 13 5.42 4.97 7.01
C GLY A 13 6.46 4.54 5.99
N ALA A 14 7.37 5.44 5.60
CA ALA A 14 8.39 5.12 4.60
C ALA A 14 9.39 4.05 5.10
N PRO A 15 9.96 4.14 6.30
CA PRO A 15 10.78 3.05 6.84
C PRO A 15 10.00 1.75 7.02
N ALA A 16 8.73 1.82 7.45
CA ALA A 16 7.90 0.63 7.61
C ALA A 16 7.72 -0.09 6.27
N ARG A 17 7.49 0.66 5.18
CA ARG A 17 7.39 0.10 3.83
C ARG A 17 8.66 -0.65 3.45
N TYR A 18 9.81 -0.03 3.70
CA TYR A 18 11.10 -0.63 3.37
C TYR A 18 11.30 -1.95 4.12
N VAL A 19 11.02 -1.97 5.41
CA VAL A 19 11.18 -3.17 6.25
C VAL A 19 10.26 -4.29 5.77
N VAL A 20 8.99 -4.00 5.54
CA VAL A 20 8.02 -5.00 5.09
C VAL A 20 8.40 -5.53 3.71
N ASP A 21 8.76 -4.64 2.78
CA ASP A 21 9.16 -5.05 1.43
C ASP A 21 10.37 -5.99 1.47
N LYS A 22 11.39 -5.65 2.24
CA LYS A 22 12.59 -6.49 2.38
C LYS A 22 12.27 -7.83 3.03
N ALA A 23 11.45 -7.84 4.07
CA ALA A 23 11.09 -9.07 4.77
C ALA A 23 10.31 -10.02 3.86
N VAL A 24 9.35 -9.50 3.09
CA VAL A 24 8.54 -10.30 2.18
C VAL A 24 9.39 -10.80 1.02
N THR A 25 10.22 -9.94 0.42
CA THR A 25 11.07 -10.31 -0.69
C THR A 25 12.06 -11.41 -0.30
N ALA A 26 12.58 -11.36 0.92
CA ALA A 26 13.50 -12.38 1.41
C ALA A 26 12.84 -13.77 1.52
N ARG A 27 11.52 -13.83 1.75
CA ARG A 27 10.79 -15.08 1.91
C ARG A 27 10.12 -15.58 0.64
N LEU A 28 9.74 -14.67 -0.26
CA LEU A 28 8.94 -14.97 -1.44
C LEU A 28 9.62 -14.51 -2.72
N SER A 29 10.88 -14.89 -2.91
CA SER A 29 11.62 -14.48 -4.10
C SER A 29 11.27 -15.40 -5.27
N SER A 30 10.28 -14.98 -6.07
CA SER A 30 9.79 -15.75 -7.22
C SER A 30 9.68 -14.91 -8.50
N GLY A 31 10.34 -13.76 -8.56
CA GLY A 31 10.23 -12.87 -9.72
C GLY A 31 8.96 -12.03 -9.76
N PHE A 32 7.95 -12.33 -8.95
CA PHE A 32 6.76 -11.51 -8.79
C PHE A 32 7.04 -10.47 -7.68
N PRO A 33 6.51 -9.23 -7.79
CA PRO A 33 6.78 -8.18 -6.80
C PRO A 33 5.93 -8.35 -5.54
N TRP A 34 6.17 -9.43 -4.79
CA TRP A 34 5.39 -9.75 -3.59
C TRP A 34 5.51 -8.67 -2.51
N GLY A 35 6.72 -8.10 -2.35
CA GLY A 35 6.94 -7.06 -1.35
C GLY A 35 6.06 -5.85 -1.58
N THR A 36 6.05 -5.31 -2.80
CA THR A 36 5.21 -4.17 -3.15
C THR A 36 3.73 -4.51 -3.03
N LEU A 37 3.34 -5.70 -3.47
CA LEU A 37 1.95 -6.14 -3.37
C LEU A 37 1.48 -6.20 -1.91
N VAL A 38 2.25 -6.83 -1.03
CA VAL A 38 1.91 -6.93 0.39
C VAL A 38 1.83 -5.56 1.04
N VAL A 39 2.78 -4.66 0.74
CA VAL A 39 2.77 -3.30 1.25
C VAL A 39 1.50 -2.58 0.83
N ASN A 40 1.15 -2.63 -0.44
CA ASN A 40 -0.03 -1.93 -0.94
C ASN A 40 -1.33 -2.53 -0.40
N LEU A 41 -1.44 -3.86 -0.34
CA LEU A 41 -2.64 -4.51 0.17
C LEU A 41 -2.83 -4.26 1.66
N SER A 42 -1.77 -4.36 2.45
CA SER A 42 -1.86 -4.07 3.89
C SER A 42 -2.17 -2.60 4.15
N GLY A 43 -1.61 -1.70 3.34
CA GLY A 43 -1.93 -0.28 3.40
C GLY A 43 -3.38 0.02 3.05
N CYS A 44 -3.94 -0.66 2.04
CA CYS A 44 -5.35 -0.51 1.67
C CYS A 44 -6.27 -0.99 2.78
N LEU A 45 -5.96 -2.11 3.42
CA LEU A 45 -6.73 -2.61 4.54
C LEU A 45 -6.70 -1.62 5.70
N LEU A 46 -5.51 -1.12 6.05
CA LEU A 46 -5.36 -0.14 7.13
C LEU A 46 -6.12 1.14 6.82
N LEU A 47 -6.01 1.65 5.60
CA LEU A 47 -6.73 2.87 5.20
C LEU A 47 -8.24 2.67 5.27
N GLY A 48 -8.74 1.50 4.86
CA GLY A 48 -10.15 1.16 4.98
C GLY A 48 -10.61 1.14 6.44
N LEU A 49 -9.83 0.49 7.31
CA LEU A 49 -10.11 0.46 8.75
C LEU A 49 -10.17 1.87 9.35
N LEU A 50 -9.20 2.72 8.98
CA LEU A 50 -9.16 4.10 9.47
C LEU A 50 -10.36 4.91 8.96
N SER A 51 -10.73 4.71 7.71
CA SER A 51 -11.83 5.47 7.08
C SER A 51 -13.18 5.15 7.72
N GLY A 52 -13.40 3.90 8.13
CA GLY A 52 -14.65 3.49 8.76
C GLY A 52 -14.73 3.82 10.25
N ALA A 53 -13.60 4.10 10.89
CA ALA A 53 -13.53 4.24 12.35
C ALA A 53 -13.99 5.61 12.88
N ALA A 54 -14.40 6.54 12.02
CA ALA A 54 -14.87 7.87 12.40
C ALA A 54 -13.86 8.64 13.25
N LEU A 55 -12.61 8.60 12.86
CA LEU A 55 -11.52 9.25 13.60
C LEU A 55 -11.50 10.76 13.37
N SER A 56 -10.85 11.48 14.29
CA SER A 56 -10.67 12.93 14.14
C SER A 56 -9.83 13.26 12.89
N PRO A 57 -10.00 14.47 12.30
CA PRO A 57 -9.20 14.86 11.14
C PRO A 57 -7.69 14.81 11.40
N GLY A 58 -7.23 15.13 12.62
CA GLY A 58 -5.82 15.05 12.96
C GLY A 58 -5.27 13.63 12.92
N VAL A 59 -6.01 12.67 13.47
CA VAL A 59 -5.61 11.26 13.44
C VAL A 59 -5.63 10.73 12.01
N LEU A 60 -6.64 11.09 11.22
CA LEU A 60 -6.69 10.69 9.81
C LEU A 60 -5.53 11.28 9.00
N ALA A 61 -5.11 12.53 9.30
CA ALA A 61 -3.96 13.12 8.64
C ALA A 61 -2.66 12.36 8.99
N LEU A 62 -2.49 12.03 10.26
CA LEU A 62 -1.29 11.33 10.74
C LEU A 62 -1.22 9.89 10.19
N LEU A 63 -2.27 9.11 10.40
CA LEU A 63 -2.28 7.68 10.06
C LEU A 63 -2.70 7.42 8.63
N GLY A 64 -3.67 8.15 8.10
CA GLY A 64 -4.15 7.94 6.74
C GLY A 64 -3.25 8.60 5.71
N THR A 65 -3.28 9.92 5.63
CA THR A 65 -2.52 10.65 4.61
C THR A 65 -1.02 10.51 4.82
N GLY A 66 -0.55 10.62 6.05
CA GLY A 66 0.88 10.53 6.37
C GLY A 66 1.42 9.12 6.31
N PHE A 67 0.98 8.26 7.22
CA PHE A 67 1.53 6.90 7.32
C PHE A 67 1.17 6.07 6.08
N CYS A 68 -0.11 5.91 5.78
CA CYS A 68 -0.52 5.08 4.64
C CYS A 68 -0.04 5.66 3.32
N GLY A 69 -0.03 6.98 3.18
CA GLY A 69 0.45 7.63 1.97
C GLY A 69 1.93 7.37 1.68
N ALA A 70 2.77 7.31 2.72
CA ALA A 70 4.18 6.98 2.57
C ALA A 70 4.46 5.48 2.58
N TYR A 71 3.63 4.72 3.29
CA TYR A 71 3.73 3.27 3.36
C TYR A 71 3.41 2.62 2.03
N THR A 72 2.31 3.02 1.37
CA THR A 72 1.97 2.57 0.02
C THR A 72 2.69 3.42 -1.02
N THR A 73 2.82 2.92 -2.26
CA THR A 73 3.52 3.68 -3.27
C THR A 73 3.00 3.38 -4.68
N TYR A 74 2.59 4.43 -5.37
CA TYR A 74 2.22 4.34 -6.77
C TYR A 74 3.44 4.25 -7.68
N SER A 75 4.54 4.89 -7.32
CA SER A 75 5.74 4.89 -8.16
C SER A 75 6.33 3.49 -8.30
N SER A 76 6.45 2.76 -7.20
CA SER A 76 6.94 1.37 -7.25
C SER A 76 5.97 0.46 -7.98
N PHE A 77 4.66 0.62 -7.75
CA PHE A 77 3.64 -0.14 -8.45
C PHE A 77 3.72 0.08 -9.97
N GLY A 78 3.77 1.33 -10.39
CA GLY A 78 3.88 1.67 -11.81
C GLY A 78 5.16 1.17 -12.44
N TYR A 79 6.29 1.35 -11.75
CA TYR A 79 7.58 0.86 -12.24
C TYR A 79 7.55 -0.66 -12.44
N GLU A 80 7.04 -1.41 -11.45
CA GLU A 80 6.96 -2.87 -11.54
C GLU A 80 6.08 -3.32 -12.70
N ALA A 81 4.93 -2.68 -12.90
CA ALA A 81 4.02 -3.03 -13.98
C ALA A 81 4.64 -2.76 -15.34
N VAL A 82 5.22 -1.56 -15.54
CA VAL A 82 5.83 -1.16 -16.80
C VAL A 82 7.08 -2.02 -17.08
N SER A 83 7.91 -2.24 -16.08
CA SER A 83 9.12 -3.03 -16.22
C SER A 83 8.81 -4.46 -16.69
N ARG A 84 7.77 -5.08 -16.12
CA ARG A 84 7.36 -6.43 -16.52
C ARG A 84 6.78 -6.45 -17.92
N ALA A 85 6.01 -5.44 -18.31
CA ALA A 85 5.46 -5.32 -19.65
C ALA A 85 6.59 -5.18 -20.67
N GLU A 86 7.61 -4.37 -20.39
CA GLU A 86 8.76 -4.17 -21.27
C GLU A 86 9.63 -5.43 -21.42
N ARG A 87 9.67 -6.29 -20.42
CA ARG A 87 10.42 -7.54 -20.47
C ARG A 87 9.66 -8.68 -21.15
N ALA A 88 8.64 -8.36 -21.94
CA ALA A 88 7.77 -9.34 -22.61
C ALA A 88 7.00 -10.22 -21.61
N GLN A 89 6.79 -9.72 -20.39
CA GLN A 89 5.99 -10.39 -19.36
C GLN A 89 4.63 -9.71 -19.24
N ARG A 90 3.95 -9.52 -20.36
CA ARG A 90 2.68 -8.77 -20.41
C ARG A 90 1.60 -9.40 -19.55
N TRP A 91 1.50 -10.72 -19.57
CA TRP A 91 0.50 -11.42 -18.76
C TRP A 91 0.80 -11.30 -17.28
N ALA A 92 2.08 -11.37 -16.91
CA ALA A 92 2.48 -11.19 -15.52
C ALA A 92 2.19 -9.77 -15.05
N ALA A 93 2.46 -8.76 -15.89
CA ALA A 93 2.15 -7.37 -15.58
C ALA A 93 0.64 -7.17 -15.41
N MET A 94 -0.17 -7.72 -16.32
CA MET A 94 -1.62 -7.64 -16.23
C MET A 94 -2.15 -8.29 -14.97
N ARG A 95 -1.66 -9.48 -14.61
CA ARG A 95 -2.07 -10.17 -13.38
C ARG A 95 -1.69 -9.35 -12.15
N TYR A 96 -0.50 -8.76 -12.13
CA TYR A 96 -0.06 -7.93 -11.02
C TYR A 96 -0.99 -6.73 -10.82
N VAL A 97 -1.32 -6.02 -11.92
CA VAL A 97 -2.22 -4.87 -11.86
C VAL A 97 -3.61 -5.31 -11.41
N LEU A 98 -4.17 -6.36 -12.02
CA LEU A 98 -5.51 -6.84 -11.68
C LEU A 98 -5.60 -7.29 -10.23
N VAL A 99 -4.65 -8.09 -9.76
CA VAL A 99 -4.63 -8.57 -8.37
C VAL A 99 -4.50 -7.38 -7.41
N SER A 100 -3.62 -6.44 -7.72
CA SER A 100 -3.40 -5.26 -6.86
C SER A 100 -4.67 -4.42 -6.75
N VAL A 101 -5.32 -4.13 -7.87
CA VAL A 101 -6.53 -3.28 -7.87
C VAL A 101 -7.69 -4.00 -7.20
N VAL A 102 -7.98 -5.24 -7.62
CA VAL A 102 -9.13 -5.98 -7.10
C VAL A 102 -8.96 -6.27 -5.61
N ALA A 103 -7.81 -6.81 -5.21
CA ALA A 103 -7.55 -7.14 -3.82
C ALA A 103 -7.46 -5.88 -2.95
N GLY A 104 -6.83 -4.81 -3.47
CA GLY A 104 -6.73 -3.54 -2.75
C GLY A 104 -8.08 -2.93 -2.47
N VAL A 105 -8.96 -2.86 -3.48
CA VAL A 105 -10.32 -2.34 -3.31
C VAL A 105 -11.12 -3.23 -2.36
N ALA A 106 -11.00 -4.55 -2.49
CA ALA A 106 -11.72 -5.47 -1.62
C ALA A 106 -11.28 -5.32 -0.16
N LEU A 107 -9.97 -5.20 0.09
CA LEU A 107 -9.44 -5.02 1.44
C LEU A 107 -9.82 -3.65 2.03
N ALA A 108 -9.79 -2.60 1.23
CA ALA A 108 -10.21 -1.28 1.70
C ALA A 108 -11.70 -1.30 2.06
N GLY A 109 -12.53 -1.92 1.22
CA GLY A 109 -13.96 -2.07 1.50
C GLY A 109 -14.23 -2.92 2.72
N ALA A 110 -13.52 -4.04 2.89
CA ALA A 110 -13.66 -4.90 4.05
C ALA A 110 -13.24 -4.16 5.34
N GLY A 111 -12.11 -3.43 5.29
CA GLY A 111 -11.67 -2.65 6.43
C GLY A 111 -12.68 -1.59 6.83
N TYR A 112 -13.23 -0.88 5.85
CA TYR A 112 -14.28 0.12 6.11
C TYR A 112 -15.50 -0.54 6.75
N ALA A 113 -15.94 -1.68 6.21
CA ALA A 113 -17.12 -2.37 6.74
C ALA A 113 -16.92 -2.88 8.17
N LEU A 114 -15.66 -3.28 8.52
CA LEU A 114 -15.37 -3.78 9.85
C LEU A 114 -15.42 -2.70 10.92
N THR A 115 -15.18 -1.44 10.56
CA THR A 115 -15.09 -0.33 11.51
C THR A 115 -16.26 0.64 11.43
N SER A 116 -17.04 0.59 10.37
CA SER A 116 -18.17 1.52 10.22
C SER A 116 -19.44 1.08 10.95
#